data_5a5cee0f53ca77fab3981c062be70354
#
_entry.id   5a5cee0f53ca77fab3981c062be70354
#
_cell.length_a   1.000
_cell.length_b   1.000
_cell.length_c   1.000
_cell.angle_alpha   90.00
_cell.angle_beta   90.00
_cell.angle_gamma   90.00
#
_symmetry.space_group_name_H-M   'P 1'
#
loop_
_entity.id
_entity.type
_entity.pdbx_description
1 polymer ?
#
loop_
_entity_poly.entity_id
_entity_poly.type
_entity_poly.pdbx_seq_one_letter_code
_entity_poly.pdbx_strand_id
1 'polypeptide(L)'
;VDMFGDVPYSEALLGSENLNPAADSGQSVYNAALGLLDSAINNFSQGGVPPTYDMYYGGNADGWIKAANSIKKRAYLNLGEYSNYNAITNYITDSADDFEFKWGTNAINPDTRHPIYRYNYSNTGAGDYQSNWMMDRLMKGRNGYRDPRILYLYYRNVSETPGADGPPNEVQIECSTPGYYIEPHRVAYGLYCVLPEGYWGRDHGNDEGIPPDGFERTLAGIFPAGGAYDDLSFGGLGAGDGQGGAGITPIVANSWMHFM
;
A
#
# COMPACT_ATOMS: atom_id res chain seq x y z
N VAL A 1 17.25 -2.39 0.24
CA VAL A 1 18.06 -2.20 -0.98
C VAL A 1 17.28 -1.45 -2.04
N ASP A 2 16.06 -1.89 -2.41
CA ASP A 2 15.25 -1.27 -3.47
C ASP A 2 15.05 0.25 -3.30
N MET A 3 15.00 0.75 -2.06
CA MET A 3 14.74 2.16 -1.75
C MET A 3 16.01 2.95 -1.42
N PHE A 4 16.99 2.31 -0.80
CA PHE A 4 18.15 3.00 -0.20
C PHE A 4 19.48 2.64 -0.85
N GLY A 5 19.50 1.64 -1.74
CA GLY A 5 20.72 1.16 -2.37
C GLY A 5 21.63 0.41 -1.39
N ASP A 6 22.74 1.02 -1.01
CA ASP A 6 23.68 0.43 -0.05
C ASP A 6 23.12 0.49 1.37
N VAL A 7 23.17 -0.63 2.08
CA VAL A 7 22.62 -0.76 3.43
C VAL A 7 23.51 -1.67 4.29
N PRO A 8 23.59 -1.46 5.61
CA PRO A 8 24.26 -2.39 6.50
C PRO A 8 23.57 -3.77 6.48
N TYR A 9 24.32 -4.82 6.18
CA TYR A 9 23.82 -6.19 6.13
C TYR A 9 24.81 -7.18 6.81
N SER A 10 26.05 -7.28 6.33
CA SER A 10 27.01 -8.27 6.82
C SER A 10 27.43 -8.04 8.27
N GLU A 11 27.47 -6.80 8.70
CA GLU A 11 27.81 -6.38 10.07
C GLU A 11 26.59 -5.90 10.88
N ALA A 12 25.39 -6.04 10.31
CA ALA A 12 24.16 -5.60 10.96
C ALA A 12 23.75 -6.55 12.11
N LEU A 13 22.98 -6.01 13.06
CA LEU A 13 22.35 -6.78 14.14
C LEU A 13 23.31 -7.44 15.13
N LEU A 14 24.54 -6.97 15.22
CA LEU A 14 25.54 -7.44 16.21
C LEU A 14 25.38 -6.80 17.60
N GLY A 15 24.36 -5.97 17.77
CA GLY A 15 24.06 -5.31 19.04
C GLY A 15 25.23 -4.44 19.52
N SER A 16 25.64 -4.59 20.76
CA SER A 16 26.75 -3.82 21.35
C SER A 16 28.13 -4.14 20.79
N GLU A 17 28.27 -5.22 20.04
CA GLU A 17 29.54 -5.62 19.43
C GLU A 17 29.92 -4.74 18.23
N ASN A 18 28.91 -4.21 17.50
CA ASN A 18 29.15 -3.25 16.45
C ASN A 18 28.01 -2.21 16.35
N LEU A 19 28.26 -1.04 16.92
CA LEU A 19 27.31 0.08 16.93
C LEU A 19 27.37 0.94 15.65
N ASN A 20 28.35 0.70 14.78
CA ASN A 20 28.54 1.47 13.55
C ASN A 20 28.88 0.52 12.38
N PRO A 21 27.92 -0.32 11.95
CA PRO A 21 28.16 -1.28 10.88
C PRO A 21 28.45 -0.57 9.56
N ALA A 22 29.35 -1.11 8.76
CA ALA A 22 29.59 -0.65 7.41
C ALA A 22 28.39 -0.94 6.49
N ALA A 23 28.19 -0.10 5.50
CA ALA A 23 27.19 -0.35 4.46
C ALA A 23 27.76 -1.34 3.45
N ASP A 24 27.00 -2.39 3.17
CA ASP A 24 27.25 -3.30 2.05
C ASP A 24 26.66 -2.73 0.76
N SER A 25 27.30 -3.04 -0.36
CA SER A 25 26.74 -2.64 -1.65
C SER A 25 25.39 -3.31 -1.92
N GLY A 26 24.46 -2.58 -2.53
CA GLY A 26 23.14 -3.12 -2.88
C GLY A 26 23.24 -4.43 -3.68
N GLN A 27 24.22 -4.52 -4.59
CA GLN A 27 24.50 -5.75 -5.34
C GLN A 27 24.84 -6.94 -4.42
N SER A 28 25.68 -6.73 -3.39
CA SER A 28 26.07 -7.82 -2.48
C SER A 28 24.89 -8.29 -1.63
N VAL A 29 24.02 -7.35 -1.21
CA VAL A 29 22.80 -7.67 -0.45
C VAL A 29 21.79 -8.43 -1.32
N TYR A 30 21.61 -8.05 -2.59
CA TYR A 30 20.79 -8.83 -3.53
C TYR A 30 21.34 -10.25 -3.72
N ASN A 31 22.65 -10.41 -3.88
CA ASN A 31 23.28 -11.73 -4.03
C ASN A 31 23.05 -12.60 -2.77
N ALA A 32 23.15 -12.02 -1.59
CA ALA A 32 22.84 -12.73 -0.34
C ALA A 32 21.38 -13.15 -0.27
N ALA A 33 20.45 -12.25 -0.62
CA ALA A 33 19.01 -12.56 -0.64
C ALA A 33 18.68 -13.66 -1.65
N LEU A 34 19.26 -13.60 -2.86
CA LEU A 34 19.09 -14.64 -3.87
C LEU A 34 19.62 -16.00 -3.38
N GLY A 35 20.77 -16.03 -2.69
CA GLY A 35 21.32 -17.25 -2.10
C GLY A 35 20.42 -17.85 -1.01
N LEU A 36 19.77 -17.02 -0.20
CA LEU A 36 18.78 -17.48 0.80
C LEU A 36 17.55 -18.08 0.13
N LEU A 37 17.04 -17.44 -0.93
CA LEU A 37 15.89 -17.95 -1.70
C LEU A 37 16.24 -19.27 -2.40
N ASP A 38 17.42 -19.40 -2.98
CA ASP A 38 17.91 -20.66 -3.56
C ASP A 38 17.99 -21.78 -2.54
N SER A 39 18.49 -21.45 -1.35
CA SER A 39 18.56 -22.42 -0.24
C SER A 39 17.18 -22.88 0.20
N ALA A 40 16.21 -21.95 0.30
CA ALA A 40 14.82 -22.28 0.64
C ALA A 40 14.17 -23.18 -0.41
N ILE A 41 14.31 -22.83 -1.70
CA ILE A 41 13.77 -23.63 -2.82
C ILE A 41 14.39 -25.04 -2.81
N ASN A 42 15.71 -25.13 -2.62
CA ASN A 42 16.38 -26.43 -2.55
C ASN A 42 15.88 -27.27 -1.37
N ASN A 43 15.73 -26.68 -0.20
CA ASN A 43 15.22 -27.39 0.98
C ASN A 43 13.81 -27.96 0.74
N PHE A 44 12.90 -27.18 0.19
CA PHE A 44 11.55 -27.68 -0.16
C PHE A 44 11.60 -28.76 -1.25
N SER A 45 12.48 -28.63 -2.25
CA SER A 45 12.66 -29.61 -3.32
C SER A 45 13.22 -30.95 -2.80
N GLN A 46 13.96 -30.92 -1.69
CA GLN A 46 14.45 -32.13 -1.00
C GLN A 46 13.48 -32.73 0.01
N GLY A 47 12.24 -32.28 0.00
CA GLY A 47 11.19 -32.77 0.92
C GLY A 47 11.12 -32.03 2.25
N GLY A 48 11.70 -30.84 2.34
CA GLY A 48 11.48 -29.96 3.46
C GLY A 48 9.99 -29.63 3.62
N VAL A 49 9.53 -29.54 4.86
CA VAL A 49 8.13 -29.23 5.17
C VAL A 49 7.99 -27.79 5.70
N PRO A 50 6.95 -27.05 5.29
CA PRO A 50 6.63 -25.77 5.89
C PRO A 50 6.33 -25.91 7.39
N PRO A 51 6.34 -24.77 8.13
CA PRO A 51 5.96 -24.78 9.55
C PRO A 51 4.57 -25.37 9.78
N THR A 52 4.35 -25.99 10.92
CA THR A 52 3.06 -26.61 11.30
C THR A 52 1.88 -25.63 11.24
N TYR A 53 2.15 -24.35 11.56
CA TYR A 53 1.18 -23.26 11.49
C TYR A 53 1.54 -22.29 10.36
N ASP A 54 1.44 -22.78 9.12
CA ASP A 54 1.65 -21.95 7.93
C ASP A 54 0.38 -21.15 7.62
N MET A 55 0.42 -19.84 7.92
CA MET A 55 -0.69 -18.91 7.72
C MET A 55 -0.85 -18.46 6.26
N TYR A 56 0.09 -18.79 5.39
CA TYR A 56 0.11 -18.32 4.01
C TYR A 56 -0.38 -19.41 3.05
N TYR A 57 0.25 -20.55 3.05
CA TYR A 57 -0.03 -21.63 2.09
C TYR A 57 -0.55 -22.91 2.74
N GLY A 58 -0.82 -22.89 4.06
CA GLY A 58 -1.37 -24.04 4.77
C GLY A 58 -0.51 -25.31 4.71
N GLY A 59 0.80 -25.15 4.59
CA GLY A 59 1.75 -26.25 4.49
C GLY A 59 2.07 -26.68 3.05
N ASN A 60 1.66 -25.91 2.04
CA ASN A 60 1.97 -26.21 0.65
C ASN A 60 3.37 -25.68 0.27
N ALA A 61 4.34 -26.60 0.12
CA ALA A 61 5.71 -26.28 -0.25
C ALA A 61 5.83 -25.67 -1.65
N ASP A 62 4.99 -26.09 -2.61
CA ASP A 62 5.01 -25.52 -3.97
C ASP A 62 4.63 -24.04 -3.98
N GLY A 63 3.65 -23.64 -3.16
CA GLY A 63 3.32 -22.20 -2.97
C GLY A 63 4.52 -21.40 -2.49
N TRP A 64 5.27 -21.91 -1.52
CA TRP A 64 6.50 -21.26 -1.05
C TRP A 64 7.60 -21.18 -2.12
N ILE A 65 7.74 -22.25 -2.92
CA ILE A 65 8.70 -22.25 -4.06
C ILE A 65 8.31 -21.19 -5.10
N LYS A 66 7.01 -21.10 -5.47
CA LYS A 66 6.51 -20.08 -6.39
C LYS A 66 6.73 -18.66 -5.86
N ALA A 67 6.46 -18.43 -4.58
CA ALA A 67 6.68 -17.14 -3.93
C ALA A 67 8.17 -16.75 -3.96
N ALA A 68 9.06 -17.66 -3.57
CA ALA A 68 10.51 -17.44 -3.61
C ALA A 68 11.00 -17.13 -5.03
N ASN A 69 10.55 -17.87 -6.03
CA ASN A 69 10.88 -17.64 -7.42
C ASN A 69 10.35 -16.29 -7.94
N SER A 70 9.16 -15.87 -7.51
CA SER A 70 8.61 -14.57 -7.88
C SER A 70 9.44 -13.42 -7.30
N ILE A 71 9.91 -13.55 -6.06
CA ILE A 71 10.82 -12.57 -5.43
C ILE A 71 12.17 -12.55 -6.18
N LYS A 72 12.70 -13.72 -6.56
CA LYS A 72 13.93 -13.80 -7.36
C LYS A 72 13.77 -13.11 -8.73
N LYS A 73 12.62 -13.30 -9.39
CA LYS A 73 12.34 -12.60 -10.67
C LYS A 73 12.42 -11.08 -10.48
N ARG A 74 11.81 -10.53 -9.44
CA ARG A 74 11.88 -9.11 -9.13
C ARG A 74 13.31 -8.64 -8.86
N ALA A 75 14.09 -9.42 -8.11
CA ALA A 75 15.49 -9.10 -7.84
C ALA A 75 16.32 -9.08 -9.14
N TYR A 76 16.18 -10.06 -10.00
CA TYR A 76 16.87 -10.09 -11.29
C TYR A 76 16.45 -8.97 -12.25
N LEU A 77 15.16 -8.57 -12.21
CA LEU A 77 14.70 -7.41 -12.97
C LEU A 77 15.38 -6.12 -12.50
N ASN A 78 15.44 -5.90 -11.18
CA ASN A 78 16.10 -4.74 -10.58
C ASN A 78 17.60 -4.69 -10.86
N LEU A 79 18.24 -5.85 -10.96
CA LEU A 79 19.65 -6.00 -11.31
C LEU A 79 19.95 -5.89 -12.82
N GLY A 80 18.92 -5.89 -13.67
CA GLY A 80 19.09 -5.95 -15.14
C GLY A 80 19.51 -7.32 -15.65
N GLU A 81 19.39 -8.37 -14.86
CA GLU A 81 19.80 -9.74 -15.18
C GLU A 81 18.67 -10.50 -15.90
N TYR A 82 18.29 -10.02 -17.08
CA TYR A 82 17.13 -10.52 -17.83
C TYR A 82 17.21 -12.00 -18.22
N SER A 83 18.41 -12.54 -18.42
CA SER A 83 18.61 -13.96 -18.70
C SER A 83 18.17 -14.83 -17.52
N ASN A 84 18.58 -14.45 -16.31
CA ASN A 84 18.19 -15.13 -15.07
C ASN A 84 16.69 -14.95 -14.77
N TYR A 85 16.17 -13.76 -15.02
CA TYR A 85 14.72 -13.49 -14.94
C TYR A 85 13.91 -14.43 -15.82
N ASN A 86 14.29 -14.58 -17.08
CA ASN A 86 13.58 -15.43 -18.06
C ASN A 86 13.74 -16.93 -17.79
N ALA A 87 14.82 -17.34 -17.13
CA ALA A 87 15.05 -18.76 -16.79
C ALA A 87 14.09 -19.28 -15.71
N ILE A 88 13.46 -18.40 -14.92
CA ILE A 88 12.51 -18.81 -13.90
C ILE A 88 11.12 -19.00 -14.53
N THR A 89 10.65 -20.25 -14.53
CA THR A 89 9.36 -20.65 -15.12
C THR A 89 8.30 -21.05 -14.09
N ASN A 90 8.71 -21.50 -12.87
CA ASN A 90 7.81 -21.85 -11.77
C ASN A 90 7.71 -20.66 -10.80
N TYR A 91 6.74 -19.78 -11.02
CA TYR A 91 6.48 -18.60 -10.20
C TYR A 91 4.97 -18.33 -10.11
N ILE A 92 4.54 -17.33 -9.37
CA ILE A 92 3.13 -16.96 -9.22
C ILE A 92 2.60 -16.43 -10.56
N THR A 93 1.66 -17.15 -11.14
CA THR A 93 1.01 -16.82 -12.43
C THR A 93 -0.51 -16.77 -12.31
N ASP A 94 -1.06 -17.21 -11.19
CA ASP A 94 -2.49 -17.23 -10.91
C ASP A 94 -2.74 -16.64 -9.52
N SER A 95 -3.91 -16.02 -9.33
CA SER A 95 -4.29 -15.44 -8.04
C SER A 95 -4.43 -16.48 -6.91
N ALA A 96 -4.66 -17.74 -7.25
CA ALA A 96 -4.67 -18.84 -6.27
C ALA A 96 -3.28 -19.11 -5.67
N ASP A 97 -2.22 -18.69 -6.32
CA ASP A 97 -0.83 -18.83 -5.87
C ASP A 97 -0.32 -17.58 -5.13
N ASP A 98 -1.11 -16.52 -5.02
CA ASP A 98 -0.69 -15.25 -4.44
C ASP A 98 -0.11 -15.43 -3.04
N PHE A 99 1.04 -14.81 -2.78
CA PHE A 99 1.62 -14.73 -1.45
C PHE A 99 0.98 -13.56 -0.72
N GLU A 100 0.03 -13.88 0.16
CA GLU A 100 -0.81 -12.88 0.82
C GLU A 100 -1.01 -13.18 2.30
N PHE A 101 -1.14 -12.13 3.11
CA PHE A 101 -1.53 -12.23 4.50
C PHE A 101 -3.03 -11.97 4.65
N LYS A 102 -3.74 -12.88 5.33
CA LYS A 102 -5.19 -12.78 5.59
C LYS A 102 -5.45 -12.22 6.97
N TRP A 103 -6.16 -11.12 7.01
CA TRP A 103 -6.58 -10.45 8.24
C TRP A 103 -7.92 -10.98 8.74
N GLY A 104 -8.15 -10.88 10.04
CA GLY A 104 -9.41 -11.24 10.67
C GLY A 104 -10.29 -10.02 11.00
N THR A 105 -11.33 -10.26 11.76
CA THR A 105 -12.32 -9.24 12.18
C THR A 105 -12.29 -8.97 13.67
N ASN A 106 -11.43 -9.63 14.45
CA ASN A 106 -11.41 -9.48 15.90
C ASN A 106 -10.82 -8.13 16.28
N ALA A 107 -11.61 -7.32 16.99
CA ALA A 107 -11.22 -5.98 17.40
C ALA A 107 -10.45 -5.92 18.73
N ILE A 108 -10.50 -6.98 19.52
CA ILE A 108 -10.00 -6.99 20.91
C ILE A 108 -9.19 -8.26 21.16
N ASN A 109 -7.96 -8.07 21.56
CA ASN A 109 -7.02 -8.96 22.23
C ASN A 109 -7.03 -10.46 21.78
N PRO A 110 -6.34 -10.77 20.70
CA PRO A 110 -5.57 -9.86 19.85
C PRO A 110 -6.44 -9.15 18.82
N ASP A 111 -6.10 -7.93 18.47
CA ASP A 111 -6.69 -7.25 17.32
C ASP A 111 -6.10 -7.87 16.05
N THR A 112 -6.96 -8.52 15.27
CA THR A 112 -6.56 -9.22 14.03
C THR A 112 -6.95 -8.47 12.76
N ARG A 113 -7.53 -7.29 12.89
CA ARG A 113 -7.99 -6.48 11.75
C ARG A 113 -6.82 -5.87 10.99
N HIS A 114 -7.08 -5.55 9.74
CA HIS A 114 -6.10 -4.84 8.91
C HIS A 114 -5.65 -3.53 9.58
N PRO A 115 -4.34 -3.24 9.71
CA PRO A 115 -3.85 -2.07 10.44
C PRO A 115 -4.43 -0.75 9.95
N ILE A 116 -4.47 -0.53 8.62
CA ILE A 116 -5.03 0.69 8.03
C ILE A 116 -6.52 0.80 8.32
N TYR A 117 -7.27 -0.30 8.29
CA TYR A 117 -8.69 -0.29 8.67
C TYR A 117 -8.90 0.26 10.08
N ARG A 118 -8.13 -0.20 11.04
CA ARG A 118 -8.23 0.20 12.43
C ARG A 118 -8.08 1.72 12.64
N TYR A 119 -7.20 2.36 11.89
CA TYR A 119 -6.94 3.80 12.00
C TYR A 119 -7.88 4.67 11.18
N ASN A 120 -8.33 4.17 10.05
CA ASN A 120 -9.08 4.98 9.08
C ASN A 120 -10.61 4.79 9.18
N TYR A 121 -11.06 3.60 9.56
CA TYR A 121 -12.49 3.29 9.62
C TYR A 121 -13.01 3.50 11.05
N SER A 122 -13.14 4.75 11.44
CA SER A 122 -13.67 5.16 12.75
C SER A 122 -14.78 6.21 12.58
N ASN A 123 -15.66 6.31 13.57
CA ASN A 123 -16.78 7.26 13.56
C ASN A 123 -16.34 8.73 13.56
N THR A 124 -15.08 9.00 13.86
CA THR A 124 -14.51 10.35 13.89
C THR A 124 -13.71 10.69 12.64
N GLY A 125 -13.73 9.83 11.64
CA GLY A 125 -12.93 9.99 10.42
C GLY A 125 -11.53 9.41 10.54
N ALA A 126 -10.79 9.44 9.44
CA ALA A 126 -9.48 8.83 9.31
C ALA A 126 -8.43 9.51 10.20
N GLY A 127 -7.53 8.71 10.77
CA GLY A 127 -6.30 9.21 11.39
C GLY A 127 -5.34 9.83 10.38
N ASP A 128 -5.42 9.39 9.11
CA ASP A 128 -4.53 9.80 8.03
C ASP A 128 -5.27 10.58 6.94
N TYR A 129 -4.56 11.52 6.32
CA TYR A 129 -5.05 12.21 5.13
C TYR A 129 -4.61 11.50 3.86
N GLN A 130 -5.54 11.39 2.92
CA GLN A 130 -5.22 10.89 1.60
C GLN A 130 -4.57 11.97 0.73
N SER A 131 -3.77 11.55 -0.25
CA SER A 131 -3.09 12.46 -1.15
C SER A 131 -4.04 13.10 -2.15
N ASN A 132 -4.23 14.42 -2.07
CA ASN A 132 -4.99 15.19 -3.06
C ASN A 132 -4.43 15.01 -4.47
N TRP A 133 -3.10 15.01 -4.61
CA TRP A 133 -2.45 14.80 -5.91
C TRP A 133 -2.82 13.46 -6.54
N MET A 134 -2.81 12.37 -5.76
CA MET A 134 -3.14 11.05 -6.28
C MET A 134 -4.62 10.93 -6.64
N MET A 135 -5.51 11.47 -5.80
CA MET A 135 -6.94 11.51 -6.08
C MET A 135 -7.22 12.31 -7.37
N ASP A 136 -6.61 13.49 -7.53
CA ASP A 136 -6.72 14.30 -8.75
C ASP A 136 -6.29 13.51 -10.00
N ARG A 137 -5.16 12.80 -9.92
CA ARG A 137 -4.68 11.97 -11.04
C ARG A 137 -5.63 10.87 -11.43
N LEU A 138 -6.23 10.20 -10.47
CA LEU A 138 -7.22 9.16 -10.74
C LEU A 138 -8.53 9.74 -11.25
N MET A 139 -8.96 10.90 -10.74
CA MET A 139 -10.16 11.59 -11.23
C MET A 139 -10.00 12.07 -12.67
N LYS A 140 -8.85 12.67 -13.02
CA LYS A 140 -8.56 13.10 -14.40
C LYS A 140 -8.29 11.93 -15.33
N GLY A 141 -7.77 10.84 -14.78
CA GLY A 141 -7.50 9.61 -15.51
C GLY A 141 -6.60 9.81 -16.72
N ARG A 142 -6.87 9.04 -17.76
CA ARG A 142 -6.15 9.12 -19.04
C ARG A 142 -7.14 9.32 -20.19
N ASN A 143 -6.82 10.23 -21.09
CA ASN A 143 -7.65 10.55 -22.26
C ASN A 143 -9.09 10.97 -21.92
N GLY A 144 -9.28 11.66 -20.79
CA GLY A 144 -10.60 12.11 -20.33
C GLY A 144 -11.46 11.04 -19.67
N TYR A 145 -10.94 9.85 -19.48
CA TYR A 145 -11.63 8.78 -18.76
C TYR A 145 -11.10 8.70 -17.33
N ARG A 146 -12.01 8.79 -16.38
CA ARG A 146 -11.70 8.59 -14.96
C ARG A 146 -11.14 7.19 -14.74
N ASP A 147 -10.10 7.08 -13.92
CA ASP A 147 -9.55 5.78 -13.56
C ASP A 147 -10.50 5.07 -12.57
N PRO A 148 -11.08 3.91 -12.93
CA PRO A 148 -12.06 3.24 -12.08
C PRO A 148 -11.48 2.73 -10.76
N ARG A 149 -10.15 2.61 -10.66
CA ARG A 149 -9.48 2.18 -9.44
C ARG A 149 -9.67 3.17 -8.29
N ILE A 150 -10.07 4.41 -8.56
CA ILE A 150 -10.33 5.41 -7.53
C ILE A 150 -11.35 4.92 -6.50
N LEU A 151 -12.37 4.16 -6.95
CA LEU A 151 -13.42 3.61 -6.09
C LEU A 151 -12.93 2.47 -5.18
N TYR A 152 -11.78 1.86 -5.49
CA TYR A 152 -11.14 0.81 -4.69
C TYR A 152 -10.05 1.35 -3.79
N LEU A 153 -9.37 2.41 -4.22
CA LEU A 153 -8.22 2.99 -3.52
C LEU A 153 -8.66 4.03 -2.49
N TYR A 154 -9.82 4.64 -2.69
CA TYR A 154 -10.36 5.69 -1.84
C TYR A 154 -11.83 5.44 -1.53
N TYR A 155 -12.23 5.78 -0.31
CA TYR A 155 -13.61 5.71 0.14
C TYR A 155 -14.05 7.10 0.59
N ARG A 156 -15.10 7.64 -0.03
CA ARG A 156 -15.68 8.95 0.34
C ARG A 156 -16.77 8.76 1.36
N ASN A 157 -16.72 9.57 2.40
CA ASN A 157 -17.78 9.62 3.43
C ASN A 157 -18.90 10.59 3.06
N VAL A 158 -18.61 11.55 2.18
CA VAL A 158 -19.53 12.62 1.78
C VAL A 158 -19.59 12.73 0.25
N SER A 159 -20.74 13.15 -0.26
CA SER A 159 -20.95 13.33 -1.71
C SER A 159 -20.39 14.64 -2.25
N GLU A 160 -20.26 15.65 -1.39
CA GLU A 160 -19.80 16.99 -1.74
C GLU A 160 -18.56 17.33 -0.94
N THR A 161 -17.58 17.92 -1.62
CA THR A 161 -16.37 18.36 -0.94
C THR A 161 -16.69 19.56 -0.04
N PRO A 162 -16.38 19.49 1.27
CA PRO A 162 -16.68 20.59 2.18
C PRO A 162 -16.06 21.90 1.71
N GLY A 163 -16.85 22.95 1.65
CA GLY A 163 -16.42 24.31 1.37
C GLY A 163 -16.28 24.70 -0.12
N ALA A 164 -16.30 23.74 -1.09
CA ALA A 164 -16.37 24.08 -2.52
C ALA A 164 -17.81 24.47 -2.87
N ASP A 165 -18.71 23.50 -2.82
CA ASP A 165 -20.14 23.64 -3.03
C ASP A 165 -20.94 23.12 -1.82
N GLY A 166 -20.25 22.59 -0.82
CA GLY A 166 -20.79 22.02 0.41
C GLY A 166 -20.66 22.93 1.65
N PRO A 167 -20.84 22.39 2.84
CA PRO A 167 -20.73 23.14 4.09
C PRO A 167 -19.37 23.83 4.23
N PRO A 168 -19.32 25.01 4.86
CA PRO A 168 -18.05 25.69 5.13
C PRO A 168 -17.09 24.75 5.87
N ASN A 169 -15.86 24.67 5.38
CA ASN A 169 -14.82 23.87 5.98
C ASN A 169 -13.56 24.70 6.19
N GLU A 170 -13.03 24.64 7.40
CA GLU A 170 -11.82 25.33 7.77
C GLU A 170 -10.58 24.80 7.02
N VAL A 171 -10.61 23.55 6.56
CA VAL A 171 -9.55 22.95 5.74
C VAL A 171 -9.33 23.67 4.41
N GLN A 172 -10.35 24.29 3.84
CA GLN A 172 -10.22 25.05 2.62
C GLN A 172 -9.43 26.33 2.80
N ILE A 173 -9.40 26.86 4.01
CA ILE A 173 -8.73 28.11 4.31
C ILE A 173 -7.24 28.02 3.97
N GLU A 174 -6.61 26.88 4.20
CA GLU A 174 -5.18 26.69 3.91
C GLU A 174 -4.85 26.80 2.42
N CYS A 175 -5.65 26.22 1.56
CA CYS A 175 -5.41 26.25 0.12
C CYS A 175 -5.85 27.52 -0.56
N SER A 176 -6.77 28.26 0.05
CA SER A 176 -7.29 29.53 -0.43
C SER A 176 -6.69 30.74 0.28
N THR A 177 -5.78 30.53 1.25
CA THR A 177 -5.14 31.64 1.98
C THR A 177 -4.36 32.53 1.03
N PRO A 178 -4.59 33.84 1.01
CA PRO A 178 -3.78 34.76 0.25
C PRO A 178 -2.32 34.70 0.69
N GLY A 179 -1.42 34.35 -0.21
CA GLY A 179 0.00 34.17 0.08
C GLY A 179 0.47 32.71 0.07
N TYR A 180 -0.43 31.73 -0.03
CA TYR A 180 -0.03 30.37 -0.32
C TYR A 180 0.69 30.34 -1.69
N TYR A 181 1.97 30.01 -1.66
CA TYR A 181 2.79 30.02 -2.86
C TYR A 181 2.43 28.81 -3.73
N ILE A 182 1.66 29.07 -4.77
CA ILE A 182 1.34 28.05 -5.76
C ILE A 182 2.50 27.99 -6.75
N GLU A 183 3.28 26.95 -6.69
CA GLU A 183 4.31 26.69 -7.70
C GLU A 183 3.72 26.79 -9.11
N PRO A 184 4.37 27.45 -10.08
CA PRO A 184 3.82 27.64 -11.42
C PRO A 184 3.35 26.35 -12.11
N HIS A 185 3.99 25.24 -11.83
CA HIS A 185 3.58 23.93 -12.36
C HIS A 185 2.29 23.39 -11.70
N ARG A 186 1.96 23.83 -10.49
CA ARG A 186 0.69 23.48 -9.84
C ARG A 186 -0.48 24.27 -10.43
N VAL A 187 -0.26 25.49 -10.87
CA VAL A 187 -1.29 26.28 -11.55
C VAL A 187 -1.79 25.57 -12.81
N ALA A 188 -0.88 24.92 -13.55
CA ALA A 188 -1.24 24.16 -14.74
C ALA A 188 -2.12 22.92 -14.46
N TYR A 189 -2.10 22.41 -13.22
CA TYR A 189 -2.84 21.21 -12.80
C TYR A 189 -4.04 21.52 -11.89
N GLY A 190 -4.30 22.78 -11.61
CA GLY A 190 -5.31 23.22 -10.66
C GLY A 190 -4.87 23.10 -9.19
N LEU A 191 -5.66 23.65 -8.31
CA LEU A 191 -5.49 23.52 -6.86
C LEU A 191 -5.95 22.12 -6.45
N TYR A 192 -5.04 21.30 -5.94
CA TYR A 192 -5.39 19.95 -5.48
C TYR A 192 -6.20 19.97 -4.19
N CYS A 193 -6.19 21.04 -3.47
CA CYS A 193 -6.82 21.18 -2.18
C CYS A 193 -8.35 21.10 -2.23
N VAL A 194 -8.93 21.42 -3.37
CA VAL A 194 -10.38 21.40 -3.58
C VAL A 194 -10.66 20.45 -4.74
N LEU A 195 -10.82 19.18 -4.41
CA LEU A 195 -11.29 18.19 -5.37
C LEU A 195 -12.81 18.12 -5.30
N PRO A 196 -13.50 17.95 -6.44
CA PRO A 196 -14.96 17.82 -6.44
C PRO A 196 -15.44 16.47 -5.89
N GLU A 197 -16.73 16.33 -5.74
CA GLU A 197 -17.42 15.05 -5.49
C GLU A 197 -17.06 14.38 -4.17
N GLY A 198 -16.74 15.14 -3.14
CA GLY A 198 -16.45 14.61 -1.82
C GLY A 198 -15.03 14.03 -1.63
N TYR A 199 -14.16 14.14 -2.64
CA TYR A 199 -12.74 13.80 -2.47
C TYR A 199 -12.00 14.95 -1.82
N TRP A 200 -11.44 14.71 -0.65
CA TRP A 200 -10.59 15.68 0.00
C TRP A 200 -9.61 15.03 0.97
N GLY A 201 -8.42 15.56 1.00
CA GLY A 201 -7.29 15.09 1.80
C GLY A 201 -6.29 16.21 1.98
N ARG A 202 -5.00 15.94 1.82
CA ARG A 202 -3.93 16.94 1.91
C ARG A 202 -2.97 16.87 0.75
N ASP A 203 -2.31 18.00 0.47
CA ASP A 203 -1.16 18.05 -0.41
C ASP A 203 0.08 17.49 0.30
N HIS A 204 0.99 16.91 -0.46
CA HIS A 204 2.23 16.37 0.09
C HIS A 204 3.07 17.47 0.73
N GLY A 205 3.55 17.19 1.94
CA GLY A 205 4.37 18.11 2.73
C GLY A 205 3.59 19.26 3.38
N ASN A 206 2.26 19.27 3.27
CA ASN A 206 1.42 20.24 3.96
C ASN A 206 0.93 19.62 5.28
N ASP A 207 1.55 20.03 6.38
CA ASP A 207 1.13 19.73 7.74
C ASP A 207 0.75 21.00 8.52
N GLU A 208 0.78 22.16 7.86
CA GLU A 208 0.41 23.43 8.48
C GLU A 208 -1.09 23.48 8.76
N GLY A 209 -1.40 23.91 9.96
CA GLY A 209 -2.76 24.13 10.42
C GLY A 209 -3.57 22.85 10.37
N ILE A 210 -3.71 22.20 11.49
CA ILE A 210 -4.72 21.16 11.60
C ILE A 210 -6.03 21.89 11.80
N PRO A 211 -6.86 21.97 10.78
CA PRO A 211 -8.21 22.42 11.01
C PRO A 211 -8.87 21.41 11.94
N PRO A 212 -9.79 21.83 12.76
CA PRO A 212 -10.67 20.90 13.43
C PRO A 212 -11.35 20.08 12.33
N ASP A 213 -10.94 18.83 12.23
CA ASP A 213 -11.49 17.90 11.26
C ASP A 213 -12.90 17.49 11.69
N GLY A 214 -13.81 18.45 11.68
CA GLY A 214 -15.22 18.21 11.96
C GLY A 214 -15.95 17.49 10.82
N PHE A 215 -15.27 17.29 9.70
CA PHE A 215 -15.86 16.67 8.51
C PHE A 215 -15.17 15.34 8.18
N GLU A 216 -15.96 14.43 7.69
CA GLU A 216 -15.53 13.11 7.27
C GLU A 216 -14.73 13.20 5.99
N ARG A 217 -13.42 13.07 6.11
CA ARG A 217 -12.47 13.10 4.96
C ARG A 217 -12.47 11.80 4.18
N THR A 218 -11.89 11.85 3.01
CA THR A 218 -11.65 10.65 2.19
C THR A 218 -10.74 9.67 2.90
N LEU A 219 -11.15 8.43 2.96
CA LEU A 219 -10.39 7.33 3.58
C LEU A 219 -9.59 6.55 2.54
N ALA A 220 -8.59 5.80 3.00
CA ALA A 220 -8.01 4.75 2.19
C ALA A 220 -9.06 3.66 1.94
N GLY A 221 -9.31 3.31 0.67
CA GLY A 221 -10.26 2.28 0.31
C GLY A 221 -9.87 0.90 0.85
N ILE A 222 -8.57 0.59 0.82
CA ILE A 222 -7.97 -0.70 1.25
C ILE A 222 -8.77 -1.94 0.83
N PHE A 223 -9.62 -1.80 -0.16
CA PHE A 223 -10.40 -2.89 -0.73
C PHE A 223 -9.51 -3.76 -1.67
N PRO A 224 -9.60 -5.07 -1.63
CA PRO A 224 -10.42 -5.90 -0.74
C PRO A 224 -9.77 -6.20 0.62
N ALA A 225 -8.71 -5.51 1.00
CA ALA A 225 -7.91 -5.75 2.19
C ALA A 225 -8.58 -5.24 3.48
N GLY A 226 -9.88 -5.41 3.60
CA GLY A 226 -10.65 -5.09 4.80
C GLY A 226 -11.30 -3.70 4.80
N GLY A 227 -11.07 -2.90 3.74
CA GLY A 227 -11.69 -1.60 3.56
C GLY A 227 -13.03 -1.65 2.81
N ALA A 228 -13.68 -0.51 2.63
CA ALA A 228 -14.89 -0.38 1.85
C ALA A 228 -14.57 -0.11 0.37
N TYR A 229 -15.44 -0.59 -0.51
CA TYR A 229 -15.56 -0.11 -1.87
C TYR A 229 -16.48 1.11 -1.88
N ASP A 230 -16.09 2.19 -2.55
CA ASP A 230 -16.92 3.38 -2.70
C ASP A 230 -18.06 3.11 -3.69
N ASP A 231 -19.20 2.71 -3.18
CA ASP A 231 -20.42 2.42 -3.93
C ASP A 231 -21.35 3.64 -4.07
N LEU A 232 -20.87 4.81 -3.65
CA LEU A 232 -21.61 6.08 -3.68
C LEU A 232 -22.81 6.13 -2.72
N SER A 233 -22.85 5.28 -1.72
CA SER A 233 -23.95 5.27 -0.75
C SER A 233 -23.85 6.37 0.30
N PHE A 234 -22.62 6.82 0.61
CA PHE A 234 -22.33 7.87 1.61
C PHE A 234 -23.01 7.67 2.96
N GLY A 235 -23.20 6.42 3.35
CA GLY A 235 -23.96 6.07 4.56
C GLY A 235 -23.24 6.25 5.89
N GLY A 236 -22.03 6.79 5.87
CA GLY A 236 -21.15 6.80 7.05
C GLY A 236 -20.58 5.40 7.31
N LEU A 237 -19.53 5.35 8.11
CA LEU A 237 -18.88 4.10 8.47
C LEU A 237 -19.47 3.53 9.76
N GLY A 238 -20.06 2.35 9.67
CA GLY A 238 -20.53 1.58 10.82
C GLY A 238 -19.58 0.45 11.23
N ALA A 239 -19.82 -0.11 12.38
CA ALA A 239 -19.12 -1.31 12.81
C ALA A 239 -19.42 -2.47 11.84
N GLY A 240 -18.40 -2.99 11.17
CA GLY A 240 -18.54 -4.07 10.19
C GLY A 240 -18.47 -3.60 8.74
N ASP A 241 -18.48 -2.31 8.47
CA ASP A 241 -18.22 -1.80 7.12
C ASP A 241 -16.84 -2.26 6.62
N GLY A 242 -16.69 -2.38 5.32
CA GLY A 242 -15.45 -2.84 4.75
C GLY A 242 -15.01 -4.20 5.28
N GLN A 243 -15.93 -5.15 5.40
CA GLN A 243 -15.68 -6.51 5.91
C GLN A 243 -15.24 -6.53 7.39
N GLY A 244 -15.48 -5.48 8.17
CA GLY A 244 -15.09 -5.40 9.57
C GLY A 244 -13.58 -5.45 9.81
N GLY A 245 -12.80 -5.09 8.82
CA GLY A 245 -11.34 -5.12 8.86
C GLY A 245 -10.72 -6.44 8.39
N ALA A 246 -11.51 -7.45 8.04
CA ALA A 246 -11.04 -8.63 7.34
C ALA A 246 -10.54 -8.26 5.94
N GLY A 247 -9.76 -9.14 5.34
CA GLY A 247 -9.28 -8.96 3.98
C GLY A 247 -7.86 -9.46 3.83
N ILE A 248 -7.20 -9.05 2.77
CA ILE A 248 -5.88 -9.52 2.40
C ILE A 248 -4.89 -8.36 2.23
N THR A 249 -3.64 -8.63 2.61
CA THR A 249 -2.51 -7.80 2.21
C THR A 249 -1.62 -8.62 1.30
N PRO A 250 -1.54 -8.30 0.00
CA PRO A 250 -0.65 -9.01 -0.91
C PRO A 250 0.80 -8.68 -0.58
N ILE A 251 1.64 -9.71 -0.49
CA ILE A 251 3.10 -9.62 -0.35
C ILE A 251 3.76 -9.77 -1.71
N VAL A 252 3.29 -10.75 -2.50
CA VAL A 252 3.58 -10.89 -3.93
C VAL A 252 2.30 -11.35 -4.60
N ALA A 253 1.76 -10.55 -5.50
CA ALA A 253 0.54 -10.87 -6.22
C ALA A 253 0.83 -11.18 -7.69
N ASN A 254 0.03 -12.05 -8.26
CA ASN A 254 0.08 -12.41 -9.67
C ASN A 254 -0.07 -11.16 -10.56
N SER A 255 -0.92 -10.21 -10.18
CA SER A 255 -1.07 -8.95 -10.91
C SER A 255 0.23 -8.16 -11.02
N TRP A 256 1.09 -8.19 -9.99
CA TRP A 256 2.39 -7.55 -10.04
C TRP A 256 3.34 -8.27 -11.01
N MET A 257 3.27 -9.60 -11.05
CA MET A 257 4.07 -10.41 -11.96
C MET A 257 3.75 -10.15 -13.43
N HIS A 258 2.53 -9.69 -13.73
CA HIS A 258 2.14 -9.31 -15.09
C HIS A 258 2.73 -7.96 -15.55
N PHE A 259 3.13 -7.10 -14.62
CA PHE A 259 3.75 -5.81 -14.93
C PHE A 259 5.28 -5.89 -15.00
N MET A 260 5.89 -6.96 -14.52
CA MET A 260 7.32 -7.22 -14.58
C MET A 260 7.72 -7.95 -15.85
#